data_b5f1feed6f7b840bfc21e8ca7581455e
#
_entry.id   b5f1feed6f7b840bfc21e8ca7581455e
#
_cell.length_a   1.000
_cell.length_b   1.000
_cell.length_c   1.000
_cell.angle_alpha   90.00
_cell.angle_beta   90.00
_cell.angle_gamma   90.00
#
_symmetry.space_group_name_H-M   'P 1'
#
loop_
_entity.id
_entity.type
_entity.pdbx_description
1 polymer ?
#
loop_
_entity_poly.entity_id
_entity_poly.type
_entity_poly.pdbx_seq_one_letter_code
_entity_poly.pdbx_strand_id
1 'polypeptide(L)'
;MKRIYKATLLSLSLLTTSQLVLADVNMEQAENFYKRTCATCHGKSADKPALGQSRIINTLNSEEIYTALSDRKSGKIQGAGNMVKIRLSEEDIKMLSEFVPTLKK
;
A
#
# COMPACT_ATOMS: atom_id res chain seq x y z
N MET A 1 64.57 -10.91 26.48
CA MET A 1 63.45 -11.58 25.78
C MET A 1 62.36 -10.56 25.51
N LYS A 2 62.25 -10.21 24.27
CA LYS A 2 61.14 -9.31 23.86
C LYS A 2 59.93 -10.15 23.52
N ARG A 3 58.91 -10.05 24.34
CA ARG A 3 57.62 -10.67 24.05
C ARG A 3 56.88 -9.77 23.10
N ILE A 4 56.70 -10.21 21.88
CA ILE A 4 55.89 -9.51 20.91
C ILE A 4 54.46 -9.94 21.18
N TYR A 5 53.69 -9.03 21.75
CA TYR A 5 52.27 -9.23 21.85
C TYR A 5 51.65 -8.84 20.51
N LYS A 6 51.31 -9.84 19.73
CA LYS A 6 50.47 -9.60 18.58
C LYS A 6 49.06 -9.29 19.11
N ALA A 7 48.74 -8.03 19.22
CA ALA A 7 47.37 -7.61 19.39
C ALA A 7 46.63 -7.97 18.10
N THR A 8 45.92 -9.06 18.11
CA THR A 8 44.94 -9.35 17.09
C THR A 8 43.79 -8.37 17.28
N LEU A 9 43.82 -7.32 16.51
CA LEU A 9 42.65 -6.46 16.35
C LEU A 9 41.57 -7.27 15.64
N LEU A 10 40.69 -7.84 16.43
CA LEU A 10 39.40 -8.29 15.93
C LEU A 10 38.64 -7.06 15.50
N SER A 11 38.74 -6.71 14.22
CA SER A 11 37.84 -5.76 13.63
C SER A 11 36.48 -6.45 13.52
N LEU A 12 35.65 -6.19 14.51
CA LEU A 12 34.24 -6.54 14.45
C LEU A 12 33.64 -5.62 13.41
N SER A 13 33.59 -6.07 12.15
CA SER A 13 32.82 -5.40 11.14
C SER A 13 31.36 -5.65 11.46
N LEU A 14 30.74 -4.67 12.14
CA LEU A 14 29.31 -4.61 12.23
C LEU A 14 28.79 -4.41 10.81
N LEU A 15 28.38 -5.50 10.18
CA LEU A 15 27.52 -5.46 9.03
C LEU A 15 26.16 -4.97 9.53
N THR A 16 26.01 -3.65 9.55
CA THR A 16 24.68 -3.09 9.60
C THR A 16 24.03 -3.35 8.25
N THR A 17 23.37 -4.49 8.14
CA THR A 17 22.41 -4.68 7.09
C THR A 17 21.32 -3.67 7.33
N SER A 18 21.37 -2.54 6.64
CA SER A 18 20.23 -1.67 6.54
C SER A 18 19.16 -2.47 5.79
N GLN A 19 18.35 -3.18 6.53
CA GLN A 19 17.10 -3.68 5.99
C GLN A 19 16.31 -2.44 5.60
N LEU A 20 16.20 -2.20 4.30
CA LEU A 20 15.13 -1.43 3.78
C LEU A 20 13.85 -2.13 4.25
N VAL A 21 13.37 -1.71 5.41
CA VAL A 21 12.00 -1.97 5.78
C VAL A 21 11.18 -1.13 4.81
N LEU A 22 10.90 -1.71 3.64
CA LEU A 22 9.72 -1.33 2.89
C LEU A 22 8.63 -1.41 3.93
N ALA A 23 8.05 -0.25 4.29
CA ALA A 23 6.99 -0.20 5.25
C ALA A 23 5.97 -1.26 4.84
N ASP A 24 5.97 -2.38 5.55
CA ASP A 24 5.03 -3.44 5.30
C ASP A 24 3.65 -2.82 5.39
N VAL A 25 2.96 -2.80 4.27
CA VAL A 25 1.58 -2.37 4.24
C VAL A 25 0.83 -3.26 5.22
N ASN A 26 0.23 -2.65 6.23
CA ASN A 26 -0.57 -3.39 7.18
C ASN A 26 -1.87 -3.83 6.50
N MET A 27 -1.89 -5.06 6.03
CA MET A 27 -3.02 -5.61 5.28
C MET A 27 -4.30 -5.71 6.11
N GLU A 28 -4.19 -5.93 7.40
CA GLU A 28 -5.34 -5.92 8.28
C GLU A 28 -5.96 -4.53 8.39
N GLN A 29 -5.14 -3.51 8.53
CA GLN A 29 -5.60 -2.12 8.55
C GLN A 29 -6.24 -1.77 7.21
N ALA A 30 -5.65 -2.20 6.11
CA ALA A 30 -6.18 -1.98 4.77
C ALA A 30 -7.55 -2.64 4.59
N GLU A 31 -7.70 -3.87 5.05
CA GLU A 31 -8.97 -4.60 5.00
C GLU A 31 -10.05 -3.89 5.80
N ASN A 32 -9.75 -3.46 7.01
CA ASN A 32 -10.70 -2.75 7.86
C ASN A 32 -11.11 -1.41 7.24
N PHE A 33 -10.15 -0.68 6.68
CA PHE A 33 -10.42 0.57 6.00
C PHE A 33 -11.31 0.35 4.77
N TYR A 34 -10.97 -0.64 3.94
CA TYR A 34 -11.74 -0.98 2.75
C TYR A 34 -13.18 -1.33 3.09
N LYS A 35 -13.40 -2.18 4.08
CA LYS A 35 -14.74 -2.61 4.52
C LYS A 35 -15.61 -1.43 4.95
N ARG A 36 -15.04 -0.47 5.65
CA ARG A 36 -15.79 0.69 6.16
C ARG A 36 -16.05 1.75 5.10
N THR A 37 -15.14 1.88 4.14
CA THR A 37 -15.10 3.07 3.27
C THR A 37 -15.42 2.76 1.81
N CYS A 38 -15.04 1.60 1.32
CA CYS A 38 -15.07 1.28 -0.11
C CYS A 38 -16.08 0.19 -0.48
N ALA A 39 -16.28 -0.77 0.40
CA ALA A 39 -17.05 -1.98 0.10
C ALA A 39 -18.53 -1.72 -0.18
N THR A 40 -19.11 -0.65 0.38
CA THR A 40 -20.51 -0.30 0.14
C THR A 40 -20.82 -0.12 -1.35
N CYS A 41 -19.90 0.48 -2.09
CA CYS A 41 -20.06 0.71 -3.52
C CYS A 41 -19.35 -0.35 -4.38
N HIS A 42 -18.14 -0.78 -3.98
CA HIS A 42 -17.32 -1.68 -4.77
C HIS A 42 -17.52 -3.17 -4.44
N GLY A 43 -18.26 -3.48 -3.38
CA GLY A 43 -18.49 -4.84 -2.95
C GLY A 43 -17.41 -5.36 -2.01
N LYS A 44 -17.75 -6.39 -1.25
CA LYS A 44 -16.87 -7.02 -0.28
C LYS A 44 -15.59 -7.59 -0.90
N SER A 45 -15.70 -8.11 -2.12
CA SER A 45 -14.58 -8.66 -2.90
C SER A 45 -14.10 -7.72 -4.00
N ALA A 46 -14.48 -6.45 -3.94
CA ALA A 46 -14.15 -5.43 -4.95
C ALA A 46 -14.57 -5.84 -6.38
N ASP A 47 -15.63 -6.60 -6.49
CA ASP A 47 -16.11 -7.21 -7.74
C ASP A 47 -17.39 -6.56 -8.28
N LYS A 48 -17.86 -5.48 -7.65
CA LYS A 48 -19.03 -4.75 -8.09
C LYS A 48 -18.66 -3.42 -8.73
N PRO A 49 -19.26 -3.09 -9.89
CA PRO A 49 -19.10 -1.75 -10.44
C PRO A 49 -19.85 -0.75 -9.55
N ALA A 50 -19.13 0.20 -8.95
CA ALA A 50 -19.74 1.21 -8.09
C ALA A 50 -20.77 1.99 -8.89
N LEU A 51 -21.99 2.12 -8.34
CA LEU A 51 -23.12 2.77 -8.98
C LEU A 51 -23.46 2.20 -10.38
N GLY A 52 -23.05 0.95 -10.66
CA GLY A 52 -23.21 0.32 -11.95
C GLY A 52 -22.39 0.92 -13.08
N GLN A 53 -21.44 1.79 -12.79
CA GLN A 53 -20.69 2.56 -13.81
C GLN A 53 -19.18 2.45 -13.73
N SER A 54 -18.62 2.19 -12.55
CA SER A 54 -17.16 2.09 -12.40
C SER A 54 -16.63 0.76 -12.94
N ARG A 55 -15.33 0.74 -13.20
CA ARG A 55 -14.64 -0.52 -13.48
C ARG A 55 -14.70 -1.43 -12.25
N ILE A 56 -14.60 -2.73 -12.47
CA ILE A 56 -14.45 -3.72 -11.39
C ILE A 56 -13.03 -3.64 -10.88
N ILE A 57 -12.84 -3.06 -9.73
CA ILE A 57 -11.50 -2.65 -9.27
C ILE A 57 -10.58 -3.80 -8.87
N ASN A 58 -11.10 -4.98 -8.55
CA ASN A 58 -10.25 -6.13 -8.27
C ASN A 58 -9.55 -6.70 -9.52
N THR A 59 -9.92 -6.23 -10.70
CA THR A 59 -9.26 -6.58 -11.97
C THR A 59 -8.05 -5.72 -12.28
N LEU A 60 -7.87 -4.64 -11.51
CA LEU A 60 -6.77 -3.70 -11.67
C LEU A 60 -5.55 -4.16 -10.87
N ASN A 61 -4.36 -3.84 -11.38
CA ASN A 61 -3.14 -4.05 -10.60
C ASN A 61 -2.92 -2.90 -9.61
N SER A 62 -1.93 -3.07 -8.74
CA SER A 62 -1.61 -2.11 -7.69
C SER A 62 -1.29 -0.71 -8.27
N GLU A 63 -0.51 -0.63 -9.33
CA GLU A 63 -0.15 0.64 -9.97
C GLU A 63 -1.37 1.36 -10.55
N GLU A 64 -2.25 0.61 -11.22
CA GLU A 64 -3.49 1.16 -11.77
C GLU A 64 -4.41 1.72 -10.69
N ILE A 65 -4.53 1.02 -9.57
CA ILE A 65 -5.35 1.48 -8.44
C ILE A 65 -4.72 2.72 -7.80
N TYR A 66 -3.41 2.70 -7.59
CA TYR A 66 -2.70 3.86 -7.03
C TYR A 66 -2.93 5.11 -7.90
N THR A 67 -2.75 4.99 -9.19
CA THR A 67 -2.96 6.09 -10.14
C THR A 67 -4.41 6.57 -10.13
N ALA A 68 -5.37 5.65 -10.16
CA ALA A 68 -6.79 5.99 -10.15
C ALA A 68 -7.20 6.73 -8.88
N LEU A 69 -6.75 6.28 -7.72
CA LEU A 69 -7.05 6.94 -6.45
C LEU A 69 -6.39 8.32 -6.37
N SER A 70 -5.13 8.42 -6.81
CA SER A 70 -4.40 9.69 -6.83
C SER A 70 -5.03 10.71 -7.76
N ASP A 71 -5.45 10.28 -8.94
CA ASP A 71 -6.10 11.15 -9.93
C ASP A 71 -7.46 11.64 -9.46
N ARG A 72 -8.19 10.81 -8.73
CA ARG A 72 -9.47 11.23 -8.14
C ARG A 72 -9.28 12.13 -6.93
N LYS A 73 -8.27 11.87 -6.13
CA LYS A 73 -7.93 12.74 -5.00
C LYS A 73 -7.55 14.14 -5.48
N SER A 74 -6.76 14.25 -6.54
CA SER A 74 -6.30 15.53 -7.08
C SER A 74 -7.37 16.27 -7.90
N GLY A 75 -8.48 15.61 -8.21
CA GLY A 75 -9.54 16.18 -9.07
C GLY A 75 -9.27 16.02 -10.57
N LYS A 76 -8.20 15.36 -10.96
CA LYS A 76 -7.91 15.08 -12.37
C LYS A 76 -9.00 14.24 -13.02
N ILE A 77 -9.56 13.28 -12.28
CA ILE A 77 -10.75 12.54 -12.67
C ILE A 77 -11.91 12.97 -11.78
N GLN A 78 -12.97 13.46 -12.40
CA GLN A 78 -14.18 13.87 -11.71
C GLN A 78 -15.17 12.71 -11.65
N GLY A 79 -15.95 12.64 -10.59
CA GLY A 79 -17.01 11.64 -10.47
C GLY A 79 -17.52 11.45 -9.05
N ALA A 80 -18.59 10.66 -8.95
CA ALA A 80 -19.15 10.25 -7.68
C ALA A 80 -18.09 9.47 -6.87
N GLY A 81 -18.09 9.64 -5.56
CA GLY A 81 -17.13 8.98 -4.70
C GLY A 81 -15.80 9.74 -4.50
N ASN A 82 -15.56 10.82 -5.23
CA ASN A 82 -14.38 11.66 -5.01
C ASN A 82 -14.35 12.28 -3.61
N MET A 83 -15.52 12.51 -3.02
CA MET A 83 -15.65 13.01 -1.64
C MET A 83 -14.89 12.13 -0.63
N VAL A 84 -14.90 10.82 -0.83
CA VAL A 84 -14.13 9.88 -0.01
C VAL A 84 -12.64 9.96 -0.35
N LYS A 85 -12.32 10.02 -1.64
CA LYS A 85 -10.94 9.93 -2.13
C LYS A 85 -10.09 11.15 -1.81
N ILE A 86 -10.68 12.34 -1.73
CA ILE A 86 -9.96 13.55 -1.32
C ILE A 86 -9.48 13.50 0.14
N ARG A 87 -10.08 12.64 0.95
CA ARG A 87 -9.70 12.44 2.36
C ARG A 87 -8.60 11.41 2.55
N LEU A 88 -8.25 10.67 1.51
CA LEU A 88 -7.20 9.65 1.59
C LEU A 88 -5.82 10.32 1.72
N SER A 89 -5.01 9.81 2.63
CA SER A 89 -3.59 10.15 2.68
C SER A 89 -2.83 9.38 1.58
N GLU A 90 -1.60 9.78 1.30
CA GLU A 90 -0.71 9.01 0.41
C GLU A 90 -0.53 7.57 0.92
N GLU A 91 -0.44 7.41 2.24
CA GLU A 91 -0.31 6.10 2.87
C GLU A 91 -1.57 5.25 2.67
N ASP A 92 -2.76 5.86 2.81
CA ASP A 92 -4.03 5.18 2.55
C ASP A 92 -4.10 4.70 1.10
N ILE A 93 -3.71 5.54 0.15
CA ILE A 93 -3.70 5.21 -1.27
C ILE A 93 -2.76 4.03 -1.54
N LYS A 94 -1.56 4.08 -1.00
CA LYS A 94 -0.58 3.00 -1.14
C LYS A 94 -1.12 1.70 -0.54
N MET A 95 -1.64 1.77 0.66
CA MET A 95 -2.20 0.63 1.38
C MET A 95 -3.34 -0.02 0.59
N LEU A 96 -4.29 0.77 0.11
CA LEU A 96 -5.41 0.28 -0.68
C LEU A 96 -4.99 -0.28 -2.03
N SER A 97 -3.99 0.34 -2.67
CA SER A 97 -3.49 -0.12 -3.96
C SER A 97 -2.84 -1.50 -3.88
N GLU A 98 -2.27 -1.85 -2.75
CA GLU A 98 -1.69 -3.17 -2.52
C GLU A 98 -2.75 -4.18 -2.05
N PHE A 99 -3.74 -3.73 -1.29
CA PHE A 99 -4.77 -4.60 -0.74
C PHE A 99 -5.83 -5.04 -1.76
N VAL A 100 -6.38 -4.09 -2.53
CA VAL A 100 -7.53 -4.37 -3.41
C VAL A 100 -7.26 -5.49 -4.42
N PRO A 101 -6.08 -5.58 -5.07
CA PRO A 101 -5.82 -6.70 -5.98
C PRO A 101 -5.86 -8.07 -5.32
N THR A 102 -5.65 -8.15 -4.00
CA THR A 102 -5.71 -9.42 -3.27
C THR A 102 -7.14 -9.95 -3.12
N LEU A 103 -8.14 -9.12 -3.38
CA LEU A 103 -9.55 -9.49 -3.29
C LEU A 103 -10.05 -10.26 -4.52
N LYS A 104 -9.24 -10.33 -5.56
CA LYS A 104 -9.56 -11.13 -6.74
C LYS A 104 -9.53 -12.61 -6.37
N LYS A 105 -10.63 -13.26 -6.59
CA LYS A 105 -10.75 -14.70 -6.37
C LYS A 105 -10.35 -15.48 -7.62
#